data_b06f2ada9a0f39e89072b0eb4da60ca1
#
_entry.id   b06f2ada9a0f39e89072b0eb4da60ca1
#
_cell.length_a   1.000
_cell.length_b   1.000
_cell.length_c   1.000
_cell.angle_alpha   90.00
_cell.angle_beta   90.00
_cell.angle_gamma   90.00
#
_symmetry.space_group_name_H-M   'P 1'
#
loop_
_entity.id
_entity.type
_entity.pdbx_description
1 polymer ?
#
loop_
_entity_poly.entity_id
_entity_poly.type
_entity_poly.pdbx_seq_one_letter_code
_entity_poly.pdbx_strand_id
1 'polypeptide(L)'
;MIRVRNTEASNIYNILCSITVLKILNLDFNKIKKFFNQTLSLKGRGKTHKVERYKIHFKLIDESYNANPLSVKNAIMNLSKIKDKDHKKYVLLGDMLELGNKSDFYHKNLSKIINNSNIDKLFVYGEKVLKTYKYISKEKRGNILLNKNDFDDVFSNVVKKNDYLMIKGSNATGLNKISSSIIKGTIHVI
;
A
#
# COMPACT_ATOMS: atom_id res chain seq x y z
N MET A 1 -13.01 29.32 1.04
CA MET A 1 -13.21 27.91 1.49
C MET A 1 -12.59 26.97 0.47
N ILE A 2 -11.77 26.01 0.92
CA ILE A 2 -11.17 24.97 0.06
C ILE A 2 -11.95 23.69 0.34
N ARG A 3 -12.59 23.12 -0.68
CA ARG A 3 -13.18 21.78 -0.60
C ARG A 3 -12.14 20.76 -1.04
N VAL A 4 -11.80 19.84 -0.17
CA VAL A 4 -10.87 18.73 -0.45
C VAL A 4 -11.72 17.48 -0.64
N ARG A 5 -11.58 16.80 -1.78
CA ARG A 5 -12.34 15.55 -2.07
C ARG A 5 -11.80 14.35 -1.32
N ASN A 6 -10.49 14.33 -1.04
CA ASN A 6 -9.85 13.26 -0.32
C ASN A 6 -9.61 13.71 1.14
N THR A 7 -10.29 13.08 2.08
CA THR A 7 -10.27 13.39 3.52
C THR A 7 -9.26 12.55 4.30
N GLU A 8 -8.36 11.81 3.65
CA GLU A 8 -7.28 11.12 4.35
C GLU A 8 -6.38 12.15 5.05
N ALA A 9 -6.10 11.90 6.34
CA ALA A 9 -5.33 12.85 7.17
C ALA A 9 -3.99 13.23 6.54
N SER A 10 -3.27 12.28 5.92
CA SER A 10 -2.00 12.52 5.24
C SER A 10 -2.12 13.54 4.10
N ASN A 11 -3.20 13.48 3.32
CA ASN A 11 -3.44 14.41 2.22
C ASN A 11 -3.81 15.80 2.74
N ILE A 12 -4.55 15.89 3.83
CA ILE A 12 -4.89 17.17 4.47
C ILE A 12 -3.61 17.89 4.93
N TYR A 13 -2.69 17.18 5.62
CA TYR A 13 -1.42 17.76 6.04
C TYR A 13 -0.55 18.22 4.87
N ASN A 14 -0.48 17.44 3.79
CA ASN A 14 0.26 17.84 2.59
C ASN A 14 -0.33 19.10 1.93
N ILE A 15 -1.66 19.20 1.88
CA ILE A 15 -2.34 20.38 1.35
C ILE A 15 -2.08 21.58 2.25
N LEU A 16 -2.18 21.45 3.58
CA LEU A 16 -1.89 22.52 4.52
C LEU A 16 -0.44 23.00 4.39
N CYS A 17 0.51 22.08 4.30
CA CYS A 17 1.92 22.42 4.07
C CYS A 17 2.09 23.22 2.77
N SER A 18 1.49 22.76 1.67
CA SER A 18 1.55 23.46 0.38
C SER A 18 0.96 24.88 0.48
N ILE A 19 -0.19 25.04 1.14
CA ILE A 19 -0.83 26.35 1.34
C ILE A 19 0.06 27.26 2.18
N THR A 20 0.72 26.73 3.21
CA THR A 20 1.63 27.50 4.06
C THR A 20 2.81 28.03 3.27
N VAL A 21 3.46 27.17 2.46
CA VAL A 21 4.56 27.58 1.58
C VAL A 21 4.11 28.69 0.61
N LEU A 22 2.94 28.55 0.00
CA LEU A 22 2.41 29.54 -0.92
C LEU A 22 2.17 30.88 -0.24
N LYS A 23 1.66 30.87 1.00
CA LYS A 23 1.50 32.09 1.79
C LYS A 23 2.82 32.77 2.12
N ILE A 24 3.84 32.00 2.53
CA ILE A 24 5.18 32.51 2.82
C ILE A 24 5.81 33.18 1.59
N LEU A 25 5.59 32.56 0.41
CA LEU A 25 6.09 33.08 -0.86
C LEU A 25 5.21 34.20 -1.47
N ASN A 26 4.17 34.64 -0.78
CA ASN A 26 3.20 35.65 -1.26
C ASN A 26 2.60 35.32 -2.64
N LEU A 27 2.41 34.03 -2.94
CA LEU A 27 1.83 33.60 -4.20
C LEU A 27 0.29 33.65 -4.16
N ASP A 28 -0.33 34.06 -5.28
CA ASP A 28 -1.78 34.15 -5.38
C ASP A 28 -2.42 32.76 -5.33
N PHE A 29 -3.03 32.47 -4.21
CA PHE A 29 -3.71 31.20 -3.97
C PHE A 29 -4.85 30.94 -4.96
N ASN A 30 -5.55 31.95 -5.46
CA ASN A 30 -6.67 31.78 -6.36
C ASN A 30 -6.28 31.13 -7.69
N LYS A 31 -5.06 31.42 -8.17
CA LYS A 31 -4.52 30.82 -9.41
C LYS A 31 -4.33 29.31 -9.30
N ILE A 32 -4.06 28.80 -8.11
CA ILE A 32 -3.74 27.40 -7.88
C ILE A 32 -4.82 26.61 -7.15
N LYS A 33 -5.86 27.30 -6.63
CA LYS A 33 -6.99 26.69 -5.92
C LYS A 33 -7.61 25.49 -6.66
N LYS A 34 -7.69 25.56 -7.99
CA LYS A 34 -8.22 24.47 -8.83
C LYS A 34 -7.41 23.17 -8.71
N PHE A 35 -6.11 23.24 -8.46
CA PHE A 35 -5.25 22.05 -8.35
C PHE A 35 -5.52 21.25 -7.06
N PHE A 36 -5.94 21.89 -5.98
CA PHE A 36 -6.31 21.23 -4.74
C PHE A 36 -7.60 20.42 -4.83
N ASN A 37 -8.44 20.70 -5.84
CA ASN A 37 -9.65 19.93 -6.13
C ASN A 37 -9.38 18.75 -7.07
N GLN A 38 -8.23 18.75 -7.75
CA GLN A 38 -7.78 17.64 -8.59
C GLN A 38 -6.98 16.68 -7.73
N THR A 39 -7.63 15.65 -7.24
CA THR A 39 -6.95 14.54 -6.56
C THR A 39 -6.17 13.74 -7.60
N LEU A 40 -4.96 14.20 -7.91
CA LEU A 40 -4.01 13.39 -8.66
C LEU A 40 -3.50 12.32 -7.71
N SER A 41 -4.17 11.16 -7.69
CA SER A 41 -3.59 9.98 -7.04
C SER A 41 -2.34 9.59 -7.82
N LEU A 42 -1.18 9.91 -7.26
CA LEU A 42 0.10 9.53 -7.82
C LEU A 42 0.20 8.00 -7.87
N LYS A 43 0.87 7.48 -8.90
CA LYS A 43 1.14 6.04 -9.04
C LYS A 43 1.82 5.50 -7.77
N GLY A 44 1.33 4.37 -7.27
CA GLY A 44 1.90 3.73 -6.08
C GLY A 44 1.53 4.38 -4.75
N ARG A 45 0.55 5.30 -4.71
CA ARG A 45 0.13 6.03 -3.50
C ARG A 45 -1.37 5.88 -3.21
N GLY A 46 -1.81 4.64 -2.98
CA GLY A 46 -3.15 4.33 -2.50
C GLY A 46 -4.24 4.26 -3.58
N LYS A 47 -3.89 4.36 -4.86
CA LYS A 47 -4.88 4.22 -5.92
C LYS A 47 -5.41 2.79 -5.96
N THR A 48 -6.73 2.64 -5.94
CA THR A 48 -7.40 1.37 -6.13
C THR A 48 -7.70 1.13 -7.60
N HIS A 49 -7.29 -0.01 -8.10
CA HIS A 49 -7.52 -0.46 -9.46
C HIS A 49 -8.44 -1.69 -9.45
N LYS A 50 -9.44 -1.70 -10.34
CA LYS A 50 -10.15 -2.94 -10.67
C LYS A 50 -9.29 -3.68 -11.68
N VAL A 51 -8.84 -4.85 -11.31
CA VAL A 51 -7.93 -5.67 -12.12
C VAL A 51 -8.67 -6.93 -12.56
N GLU A 52 -8.54 -7.27 -13.83
CA GLU A 52 -8.92 -8.58 -14.35
C GLU A 52 -7.66 -9.41 -14.57
N ARG A 53 -7.49 -10.44 -13.77
CA ARG A 53 -6.38 -11.38 -13.88
C ARG A 53 -6.77 -12.73 -13.30
N TYR A 54 -6.10 -13.80 -13.68
CA TYR A 54 -6.41 -15.15 -13.22
C TYR A 54 -7.87 -15.56 -13.49
N LYS A 55 -8.48 -15.03 -14.57
CA LYS A 55 -9.89 -15.21 -14.92
C LYS A 55 -10.88 -14.69 -13.86
N ILE A 56 -10.43 -13.81 -13.00
CA ILE A 56 -11.25 -13.15 -11.97
C ILE A 56 -11.04 -11.63 -11.98
N HIS A 57 -12.01 -10.91 -11.40
CA HIS A 57 -11.88 -9.48 -11.11
C HIS A 57 -11.62 -9.29 -9.61
N PHE A 58 -10.62 -8.49 -9.26
CA PHE A 58 -10.33 -8.12 -7.87
C PHE A 58 -9.87 -6.66 -7.76
N LYS A 59 -9.71 -6.16 -6.54
CA LYS A 59 -9.32 -4.79 -6.25
C LYS A 59 -7.86 -4.75 -5.82
N LEU A 60 -6.99 -4.17 -6.64
CA LEU A 60 -5.59 -3.93 -6.29
C LEU A 60 -5.44 -2.52 -5.72
N ILE A 61 -4.93 -2.40 -4.51
CA ILE A 61 -4.56 -1.12 -3.87
C ILE A 61 -3.06 -0.95 -4.03
N ASP A 62 -2.67 -0.02 -4.91
CA ASP A 62 -1.26 0.24 -5.23
C ASP A 62 -0.64 1.25 -4.27
N GLU A 63 0.08 0.75 -3.27
CA GLU A 63 0.86 1.52 -2.28
C GLU A 63 2.37 1.31 -2.46
N SER A 64 2.78 0.87 -3.64
CA SER A 64 4.12 0.32 -3.92
C SER A 64 5.20 1.36 -4.20
N TYR A 65 4.90 2.66 -4.11
CA TYR A 65 5.89 3.70 -4.40
C TYR A 65 7.03 3.73 -3.39
N ASN A 66 6.71 3.70 -2.10
CA ASN A 66 7.69 3.65 -1.01
C ASN A 66 7.08 3.14 0.28
N ALA A 67 7.92 2.77 1.26
CA ALA A 67 7.49 2.27 2.56
C ALA A 67 8.34 2.86 3.70
N ASN A 68 7.66 3.41 4.69
CA ASN A 68 8.21 3.75 5.99
C ASN A 68 7.21 3.35 7.09
N PRO A 69 7.60 3.31 8.37
CA PRO A 69 6.74 2.80 9.44
C PRO A 69 5.37 3.46 9.51
N LEU A 70 5.31 4.78 9.35
CA LEU A 70 4.05 5.52 9.40
C LEU A 70 3.17 5.26 8.18
N SER A 71 3.75 5.28 6.98
CA SER A 71 2.99 5.04 5.76
C SER A 71 2.46 3.61 5.67
N VAL A 72 3.23 2.62 6.13
CA VAL A 72 2.77 1.22 6.20
C VAL A 72 1.65 1.08 7.21
N LYS A 73 1.80 1.64 8.42
CA LYS A 73 0.73 1.67 9.42
C LYS A 73 -0.56 2.25 8.85
N ASN A 74 -0.48 3.42 8.21
CA ASN A 74 -1.65 4.10 7.66
C ASN A 74 -2.32 3.28 6.55
N ALA A 75 -1.55 2.71 5.64
CA ALA A 75 -2.07 1.86 4.57
C ALA A 75 -2.80 0.61 5.12
N ILE A 76 -2.22 -0.07 6.11
CA ILE A 76 -2.84 -1.21 6.79
C ILE A 76 -4.15 -0.80 7.46
N MET A 77 -4.15 0.32 8.19
CA MET A 77 -5.33 0.81 8.88
C MET A 77 -6.44 1.23 7.90
N ASN A 78 -6.09 1.84 6.77
CA ASN A 78 -7.05 2.21 5.73
C ASN A 78 -7.69 0.97 5.09
N LEU A 79 -6.89 -0.04 4.73
CA LEU A 79 -7.41 -1.32 4.24
C LEU A 79 -8.33 -1.99 5.28
N SER A 80 -7.91 -1.98 6.55
CA SER A 80 -8.67 -2.57 7.67
C SER A 80 -10.04 -1.90 7.87
N LYS A 81 -10.16 -0.59 7.61
CA LYS A 81 -11.41 0.18 7.74
C LYS A 81 -12.42 -0.06 6.63
N ILE A 82 -12.05 -0.70 5.54
CA ILE A 82 -12.99 -1.02 4.47
C ILE A 82 -14.10 -1.93 5.05
N LYS A 83 -15.33 -1.42 5.01
CA LYS A 83 -16.53 -2.13 5.52
C LYS A 83 -17.04 -3.12 4.45
N ASP A 84 -16.26 -4.16 4.21
CA ASP A 84 -16.61 -5.24 3.30
C ASP A 84 -16.30 -6.54 4.05
N LYS A 85 -17.34 -7.30 4.41
CA LYS A 85 -17.22 -8.54 5.19
C LYS A 85 -17.20 -9.78 4.29
N ASP A 86 -17.63 -9.62 3.06
CA ASP A 86 -17.80 -10.74 2.12
C ASP A 86 -16.52 -11.05 1.36
N HIS A 87 -15.60 -10.07 1.27
CA HIS A 87 -14.37 -10.19 0.50
C HIS A 87 -13.13 -10.09 1.39
N LYS A 88 -12.13 -10.90 1.05
CA LYS A 88 -10.87 -11.00 1.78
C LYS A 88 -9.95 -9.81 1.51
N LYS A 89 -9.10 -9.51 2.48
CA LYS A 89 -8.12 -8.41 2.47
C LYS A 89 -6.72 -8.97 2.62
N TYR A 90 -6.00 -8.99 1.53
CA TYR A 90 -4.64 -9.48 1.45
C TYR A 90 -3.64 -8.33 1.37
N VAL A 91 -2.50 -8.51 2.00
CA VAL A 91 -1.37 -7.57 1.93
C VAL A 91 -0.14 -8.30 1.44
N LEU A 92 0.50 -7.78 0.41
CA LEU A 92 1.87 -8.09 0.05
C LEU A 92 2.76 -6.96 0.57
N LEU A 93 3.58 -7.26 1.56
CA LEU A 93 4.48 -6.30 2.19
C LEU A 93 5.93 -6.62 1.85
N GLY A 94 6.64 -5.63 1.34
CA GLY A 94 8.09 -5.66 1.18
C GLY A 94 8.83 -4.97 2.32
N ASP A 95 10.15 -4.99 2.23
CA ASP A 95 11.02 -4.32 3.19
C ASP A 95 10.73 -2.81 3.26
N MET A 96 10.85 -2.26 4.46
CA MET A 96 11.06 -0.84 4.70
C MET A 96 12.57 -0.59 4.78
N LEU A 97 13.10 0.08 3.78
CA LEU A 97 14.53 0.42 3.70
C LEU A 97 14.82 1.77 4.36
N GLU A 98 16.10 2.12 4.46
CA GLU A 98 16.58 3.42 4.99
C GLU A 98 16.19 3.70 6.46
N LEU A 99 15.99 2.67 7.27
CA LEU A 99 15.62 2.79 8.67
C LEU A 99 16.82 2.72 9.63
N GLY A 100 18.03 2.55 9.10
CA GLY A 100 19.26 2.43 9.90
C GLY A 100 19.16 1.34 10.97
N ASN A 101 19.77 1.56 12.12
CA ASN A 101 19.83 0.60 13.24
C ASN A 101 18.47 0.28 13.86
N LYS A 102 17.42 1.05 13.56
CA LYS A 102 16.05 0.82 14.06
C LYS A 102 15.22 -0.07 13.16
N SER A 103 15.78 -0.58 12.07
CA SER A 103 15.06 -1.39 11.09
C SER A 103 14.33 -2.57 11.73
N ASP A 104 15.01 -3.39 12.52
CA ASP A 104 14.44 -4.55 13.20
C ASP A 104 13.30 -4.17 14.15
N PHE A 105 13.47 -3.08 14.89
CA PHE A 105 12.46 -2.56 15.80
C PHE A 105 11.17 -2.16 15.05
N TYR A 106 11.28 -1.43 13.96
CA TYR A 106 10.12 -1.00 13.19
C TYR A 106 9.42 -2.18 12.50
N HIS A 107 10.18 -3.10 11.89
CA HIS A 107 9.58 -4.29 11.29
C HIS A 107 8.87 -5.16 12.33
N LYS A 108 9.49 -5.39 13.49
CA LYS A 108 8.84 -6.14 14.59
C LYS A 108 7.55 -5.47 15.06
N ASN A 109 7.53 -4.15 15.24
CA ASN A 109 6.35 -3.44 15.74
C ASN A 109 5.17 -3.44 14.75
N LEU A 110 5.40 -3.59 13.44
CA LEU A 110 4.32 -3.75 12.48
C LEU A 110 3.45 -4.97 12.75
N SER A 111 4.01 -6.03 13.33
CA SER A 111 3.24 -7.24 13.65
C SER A 111 2.07 -6.94 14.57
N LYS A 112 2.23 -6.04 15.56
CA LYS A 112 1.16 -5.63 16.47
C LYS A 112 0.01 -4.95 15.71
N ILE A 113 0.35 -4.11 14.72
CA ILE A 113 -0.64 -3.40 13.91
C ILE A 113 -1.42 -4.40 13.06
N ILE A 114 -0.71 -5.34 12.44
CA ILE A 114 -1.31 -6.37 11.56
C ILE A 114 -2.19 -7.31 12.37
N ASN A 115 -1.73 -7.77 13.56
CA ASN A 115 -2.51 -8.65 14.42
C ASN A 115 -3.84 -8.01 14.86
N ASN A 116 -3.84 -6.70 15.11
CA ASN A 116 -5.02 -5.95 15.54
C ASN A 116 -5.85 -5.39 14.37
N SER A 117 -5.53 -5.73 13.13
CA SER A 117 -6.25 -5.26 11.93
C SER A 117 -7.21 -6.32 11.39
N ASN A 118 -8.14 -5.90 10.51
CA ASN A 118 -9.04 -6.80 9.78
C ASN A 118 -8.43 -7.30 8.46
N ILE A 119 -7.10 -7.57 8.45
CA ILE A 119 -6.42 -8.19 7.32
C ILE A 119 -6.52 -9.71 7.46
N ASP A 120 -6.85 -10.40 6.39
CA ASP A 120 -6.96 -11.86 6.40
C ASP A 120 -5.60 -12.54 6.29
N LYS A 121 -4.75 -12.12 5.34
CA LYS A 121 -3.41 -12.70 5.16
C LYS A 121 -2.38 -11.65 4.81
N LEU A 122 -1.17 -11.84 5.35
CA LEU A 122 0.03 -11.11 5.01
C LEU A 122 0.99 -12.02 4.24
N PHE A 123 1.31 -11.64 3.03
CA PHE A 123 2.41 -12.17 2.22
C PHE A 123 3.61 -11.24 2.36
N VAL A 124 4.81 -11.77 2.35
CA VAL A 124 6.02 -10.97 2.54
C VAL A 124 7.06 -11.26 1.47
N TYR A 125 7.78 -10.22 1.06
CA TYR A 125 8.87 -10.28 0.09
C TYR A 125 10.04 -9.41 0.55
N GLY A 126 11.16 -10.03 0.90
CA GLY A 126 12.37 -9.38 1.42
C GLY A 126 12.85 -10.00 2.73
N GLU A 127 14.04 -9.63 3.16
CA GLU A 127 14.68 -10.21 4.34
C GLU A 127 14.26 -9.54 5.64
N LYS A 128 14.14 -8.19 5.64
CA LYS A 128 13.85 -7.41 6.85
C LYS A 128 12.41 -7.58 7.29
N VAL A 129 11.48 -7.70 6.34
CA VAL A 129 10.06 -7.92 6.60
C VAL A 129 9.78 -9.29 7.25
N LEU A 130 10.71 -10.24 7.18
CA LEU A 130 10.61 -11.51 7.92
C LEU A 130 10.51 -11.29 9.43
N LYS A 131 11.07 -10.18 9.96
CA LYS A 131 10.85 -9.79 11.36
C LYS A 131 9.38 -9.56 11.66
N THR A 132 8.65 -8.91 10.76
CA THR A 132 7.19 -8.73 10.90
C THR A 132 6.49 -10.08 10.84
N TYR A 133 6.81 -10.90 9.84
CA TYR A 133 6.19 -12.20 9.60
C TYR A 133 6.36 -13.16 10.79
N LYS A 134 7.52 -13.15 11.43
CA LYS A 134 7.80 -14.00 12.61
C LYS A 134 6.83 -13.76 13.77
N TYR A 135 6.36 -12.52 13.96
CA TYR A 135 5.56 -12.11 15.12
C TYR A 135 4.06 -11.89 14.81
N ILE A 136 3.62 -12.10 13.58
CA ILE A 136 2.18 -12.12 13.30
C ILE A 136 1.57 -13.45 13.69
N SER A 137 0.28 -13.43 14.02
CA SER A 137 -0.49 -14.61 14.37
C SER A 137 -0.58 -15.59 13.18
N LYS A 138 -0.62 -16.90 13.50
CA LYS A 138 -0.52 -17.96 12.48
C LYS A 138 -1.66 -17.87 11.45
N GLU A 139 -2.85 -17.53 11.88
CA GLU A 139 -4.03 -17.38 11.01
C GLU A 139 -3.88 -16.26 9.98
N LYS A 140 -3.02 -15.26 10.24
CA LYS A 140 -2.76 -14.16 9.32
C LYS A 140 -1.55 -14.38 8.41
N ARG A 141 -0.82 -15.48 8.58
CA ARG A 141 0.32 -15.79 7.72
C ARG A 141 -0.12 -16.26 6.35
N GLY A 142 0.32 -15.56 5.32
CA GLY A 142 0.36 -16.04 3.94
C GLY A 142 1.71 -16.68 3.64
N ASN A 143 2.17 -16.62 2.39
CA ASN A 143 3.45 -17.19 1.98
C ASN A 143 4.58 -16.15 2.13
N ILE A 144 5.79 -16.64 2.37
CA ILE A 144 7.03 -15.90 2.14
C ILE A 144 7.37 -16.10 0.66
N LEU A 145 7.46 -15.01 -0.09
CA LEU A 145 7.76 -15.03 -1.51
C LEU A 145 9.26 -14.80 -1.69
N LEU A 146 9.92 -15.69 -2.38
CA LEU A 146 11.39 -15.68 -2.53
C LEU A 146 11.81 -15.06 -3.86
N ASN A 147 10.98 -15.24 -4.89
CA ASN A 147 11.25 -14.75 -6.22
C ASN A 147 9.97 -14.20 -6.88
N LYS A 148 10.12 -13.60 -8.05
CA LYS A 148 8.99 -12.96 -8.74
C LYS A 148 7.95 -13.95 -9.26
N ASN A 149 8.32 -15.15 -9.60
CA ASN A 149 7.39 -16.15 -10.14
C ASN A 149 6.41 -16.62 -9.06
N ASP A 150 6.84 -16.61 -7.79
CA ASP A 150 5.97 -16.99 -6.66
C ASP A 150 4.72 -16.11 -6.55
N PHE A 151 4.75 -14.88 -7.10
CA PHE A 151 3.59 -13.97 -7.01
C PHE A 151 2.40 -14.47 -7.84
N ASP A 152 2.64 -14.91 -9.06
CA ASP A 152 1.54 -15.38 -9.91
C ASP A 152 0.96 -16.69 -9.38
N ASP A 153 1.78 -17.61 -8.93
CA ASP A 153 1.35 -18.88 -8.35
C ASP A 153 0.52 -18.67 -7.08
N VAL A 154 0.99 -17.80 -6.18
CA VAL A 154 0.28 -17.54 -4.93
C VAL A 154 -1.02 -16.80 -5.19
N PHE A 155 -1.00 -15.75 -5.99
CA PHE A 155 -2.19 -14.91 -6.15
C PHE A 155 -3.27 -15.56 -7.03
N SER A 156 -2.90 -16.37 -8.02
CA SER A 156 -3.88 -17.13 -8.81
C SER A 156 -4.67 -18.14 -7.96
N ASN A 157 -4.04 -18.68 -6.91
CA ASN A 157 -4.66 -19.69 -6.05
C ASN A 157 -5.38 -19.09 -4.84
N VAL A 158 -4.99 -17.90 -4.38
CA VAL A 158 -5.46 -17.32 -3.11
C VAL A 158 -6.49 -16.22 -3.32
N VAL A 159 -6.26 -15.30 -4.26
CA VAL A 159 -7.14 -14.15 -4.49
C VAL A 159 -8.40 -14.60 -5.24
N LYS A 160 -9.56 -14.22 -4.71
CA LYS A 160 -10.85 -14.53 -5.30
C LYS A 160 -11.53 -13.28 -5.87
N LYS A 161 -12.66 -13.51 -6.55
CA LYS A 161 -13.46 -12.42 -7.13
C LYS A 161 -13.83 -11.38 -6.07
N ASN A 162 -13.57 -10.11 -6.40
CA ASN A 162 -13.81 -8.92 -5.59
C ASN A 162 -12.95 -8.75 -4.32
N ASP A 163 -12.02 -9.66 -4.04
CA ASP A 163 -11.08 -9.51 -2.94
C ASP A 163 -10.21 -8.25 -3.10
N TYR A 164 -9.56 -7.85 -2.01
CA TYR A 164 -8.62 -6.74 -1.96
C TYR A 164 -7.20 -7.27 -1.83
N LEU A 165 -6.31 -6.83 -2.71
CA LEU A 165 -4.87 -7.06 -2.61
C LEU A 165 -4.17 -5.70 -2.52
N MET A 166 -3.51 -5.42 -1.42
CA MET A 166 -2.66 -4.25 -1.27
C MET A 166 -1.19 -4.64 -1.44
N ILE A 167 -0.46 -3.88 -2.25
CA ILE A 167 0.99 -4.08 -2.45
C ILE A 167 1.72 -2.86 -1.89
N LYS A 168 2.66 -3.08 -0.95
CA LYS A 168 3.45 -2.03 -0.32
C LYS A 168 4.87 -2.47 0.02
N GLY A 169 5.85 -1.64 -0.30
CA GLY A 169 7.27 -1.83 0.01
C GLY A 169 8.09 -0.62 -0.39
N SER A 170 9.32 -0.55 0.06
CA SER A 170 10.27 0.47 -0.41
C SER A 170 10.52 0.31 -1.91
N ASN A 171 10.79 1.41 -2.61
CA ASN A 171 10.95 1.42 -4.07
C ASN A 171 11.97 0.40 -4.56
N ALA A 172 13.12 0.31 -3.88
CA ALA A 172 14.20 -0.61 -4.24
C ALA A 172 13.85 -2.11 -4.09
N THR A 173 12.71 -2.45 -3.45
CA THR A 173 12.23 -3.85 -3.41
C THR A 173 11.71 -4.33 -4.75
N GLY A 174 11.41 -3.42 -5.68
CA GLY A 174 10.85 -3.75 -6.99
C GLY A 174 9.36 -4.10 -6.99
N LEU A 175 8.66 -4.01 -5.85
CA LEU A 175 7.21 -4.28 -5.76
C LEU A 175 6.37 -3.34 -6.61
N ASN A 176 6.86 -2.13 -6.90
CA ASN A 176 6.26 -1.19 -7.82
C ASN A 176 6.18 -1.71 -9.27
N LYS A 177 7.17 -2.50 -9.70
CA LYS A 177 7.16 -3.16 -11.02
C LYS A 177 6.10 -4.26 -11.05
N ILE A 178 5.99 -5.05 -9.98
CA ILE A 178 4.99 -6.10 -9.83
C ILE A 178 3.58 -5.51 -9.83
N SER A 179 3.32 -4.49 -9.00
CA SER A 179 2.04 -3.78 -9.00
C SER A 179 1.69 -3.27 -10.41
N SER A 180 2.66 -2.67 -11.10
CA SER A 180 2.46 -2.16 -12.46
C SER A 180 2.13 -3.25 -13.48
N SER A 181 2.79 -4.43 -13.40
CA SER A 181 2.52 -5.55 -14.30
C SER A 181 1.13 -6.13 -14.08
N ILE A 182 0.69 -6.23 -12.82
CA ILE A 182 -0.66 -6.66 -12.48
C ILE A 182 -1.70 -5.71 -13.04
N ILE A 183 -1.51 -4.39 -12.88
CA ILE A 183 -2.42 -3.35 -13.38
C ILE A 183 -2.53 -3.37 -14.90
N LYS A 184 -1.43 -3.60 -15.60
CA LYS A 184 -1.39 -3.62 -17.08
C LYS A 184 -1.89 -4.92 -17.71
N GLY A 185 -2.17 -5.95 -16.91
CA GLY A 185 -2.53 -7.27 -17.40
C GLY A 185 -1.38 -8.01 -18.12
N THR A 186 -0.15 -7.49 -18.01
CA THR A 186 1.04 -8.11 -18.62
C THR A 186 1.55 -9.26 -17.76
N ILE A 187 1.60 -10.45 -18.34
CA ILE A 187 2.00 -11.70 -17.65
C ILE A 187 3.53 -11.78 -17.46
N HIS A 188 4.30 -10.96 -18.18
CA HIS A 188 5.76 -11.02 -18.09
C HIS A 188 6.28 -10.01 -17.08
N VAL A 189 6.62 -10.51 -15.91
CA VAL A 189 7.53 -9.82 -14.99
C VAL A 189 8.94 -10.08 -15.50
N ILE A 190 9.50 -9.12 -16.22
CA ILE A 190 10.91 -9.12 -16.62
C ILE A 190 11.80 -8.88 -15.40
#